data_8fdbbb35f06584c979dbb5a6172ff2f1
#
_entry.id   8fdbbb35f06584c979dbb5a6172ff2f1
#
_cell.length_a   1.000
_cell.length_b   1.000
_cell.length_c   1.000
_cell.angle_alpha   90.00
_cell.angle_beta   90.00
_cell.angle_gamma   90.00
#
_symmetry.space_group_name_H-M   'P 1'
#
loop_
_entity.id
_entity.type
_entity.pdbx_description
1 polymer ?
#
loop_
_entity_poly.entity_id
_entity_poly.type
_entity_poly.pdbx_seq_one_letter_code
_entity_poly.pdbx_strand_id
1 'polypeptide(L)'
;MWCDPEAAKIVFGAGYPLTMVGWEICCRHAVLDDAATATVAALNTPLSRFFMDINRVARRYAMENQGLAGSTHPDAIVAAMVVDPAIMTRSAHYFVDVETRGELTRGYTVVDVLGKLGRTPNTRVCLEADGERFRQLLLRVLAGD
;
A
#
# COMPACT_ATOMS: atom_id res chain seq x y z
N MET A 1 2.21 -9.38 5.84
CA MET A 1 3.35 -10.21 6.30
C MET A 1 3.00 -11.01 7.55
N TRP A 2 2.11 -10.54 8.40
CA TRP A 2 1.70 -11.26 9.61
C TRP A 2 1.13 -12.68 9.35
N CYS A 3 0.44 -12.88 8.23
CA CYS A 3 -0.14 -14.20 7.88
C CYS A 3 0.93 -15.26 7.56
N ASP A 4 2.05 -14.86 6.96
CA ASP A 4 3.17 -15.75 6.60
C ASP A 4 4.49 -14.95 6.65
N PRO A 5 5.04 -14.75 7.86
CA PRO A 5 6.28 -14.01 8.02
C PRO A 5 7.50 -14.77 7.50
N GLU A 6 7.48 -16.08 7.49
CA GLU A 6 8.56 -16.91 6.95
C GLU A 6 8.69 -16.73 5.44
N ALA A 7 7.59 -16.78 4.70
CA ALA A 7 7.59 -16.49 3.26
C ALA A 7 8.06 -15.06 2.97
N ALA A 8 7.58 -14.08 3.74
CA ALA A 8 8.01 -12.69 3.59
C ALA A 8 9.52 -12.54 3.82
N LYS A 9 10.08 -13.19 4.86
CA LYS A 9 11.51 -13.20 5.15
C LYS A 9 12.32 -13.80 4.00
N ILE A 10 11.86 -14.89 3.41
CA ILE A 10 12.51 -15.53 2.24
C ILE A 10 12.54 -14.53 1.06
N VAL A 11 11.43 -13.83 0.80
CA VAL A 11 11.35 -12.85 -0.30
C VAL A 11 12.34 -11.71 -0.09
N PHE A 12 12.41 -11.11 1.11
CA PHE A 12 13.39 -10.05 1.40
C PHE A 12 14.84 -10.52 1.31
N GLY A 13 15.10 -11.82 1.62
CA GLY A 13 16.43 -12.43 1.53
C GLY A 13 16.82 -12.94 0.14
N ALA A 14 15.92 -12.94 -0.84
CA ALA A 14 16.11 -13.62 -2.12
C ALA A 14 17.05 -12.90 -3.12
N GLY A 15 17.47 -11.66 -2.84
CA GLY A 15 18.42 -10.91 -3.67
C GLY A 15 17.83 -10.29 -4.94
N TYR A 16 16.51 -10.30 -5.11
CA TYR A 16 15.84 -9.61 -6.20
C TYR A 16 15.69 -8.11 -5.91
N PRO A 17 15.61 -7.26 -6.95
CA PRO A 17 15.21 -5.85 -6.77
C PRO A 17 13.80 -5.77 -6.17
N LEU A 18 13.71 -5.31 -4.93
CA LEU A 18 12.44 -5.19 -4.22
C LEU A 18 12.08 -3.73 -3.96
N THR A 19 10.81 -3.39 -4.13
CA THR A 19 10.23 -2.15 -3.64
C THR A 19 9.13 -2.49 -2.64
N MET A 20 9.27 -1.97 -1.41
CA MET A 20 8.29 -2.12 -0.36
C MET A 20 7.45 -0.85 -0.23
N VAL A 21 6.13 -1.03 -0.24
CA VAL A 21 5.16 0.01 0.11
C VAL A 21 4.47 -0.43 1.39
N GLY A 22 4.74 0.28 2.48
CA GLY A 22 4.23 -0.07 3.80
C GLY A 22 2.76 0.27 3.99
N TRP A 23 2.14 -0.35 5.00
CA TRP A 23 0.73 -0.10 5.35
C TRP A 23 0.46 1.37 5.69
N GLU A 24 1.43 2.04 6.33
CA GLU A 24 1.36 3.46 6.67
C GLU A 24 1.23 4.37 5.43
N ILE A 25 1.85 3.99 4.30
CA ILE A 25 1.70 4.69 3.02
C ILE A 25 0.28 4.50 2.49
N CYS A 26 -0.25 3.28 2.55
CA CYS A 26 -1.60 2.97 2.11
C CYS A 26 -2.64 3.74 2.94
N CYS A 27 -2.50 3.77 4.26
CA CYS A 27 -3.42 4.49 5.15
C CYS A 27 -3.39 6.01 4.96
N ARG A 28 -2.27 6.59 4.55
CA ARG A 28 -2.15 8.04 4.32
C ARG A 28 -2.55 8.48 2.93
N HIS A 29 -2.26 7.66 1.92
CA HIS A 29 -2.30 8.10 0.52
C HIS A 29 -3.29 7.31 -0.37
N ALA A 30 -3.79 6.14 0.09
CA ALA A 30 -4.69 5.30 -0.68
C ALA A 30 -6.08 5.12 -0.04
N VAL A 31 -6.47 6.04 0.84
CA VAL A 31 -7.82 6.05 1.42
C VAL A 31 -8.76 6.85 0.53
N LEU A 32 -9.89 6.24 0.18
CA LEU A 32 -11.02 6.92 -0.45
C LEU A 32 -12.05 7.25 0.63
N ASP A 33 -12.09 8.50 1.03
CA ASP A 33 -13.10 9.05 1.94
C ASP A 33 -14.48 9.15 1.28
N ASP A 34 -15.45 9.76 1.97
CA ASP A 34 -16.81 9.93 1.45
C ASP A 34 -16.85 10.75 0.16
N ALA A 35 -16.04 11.81 0.07
CA ALA A 35 -16.00 12.69 -1.09
C ALA A 35 -15.41 11.99 -2.32
N ALA A 36 -14.28 11.30 -2.13
CA ALA A 36 -13.64 10.51 -3.19
C ALA A 36 -14.55 9.35 -3.64
N THR A 37 -15.21 8.69 -2.69
CA THR A 37 -16.17 7.62 -2.98
C THR A 37 -17.38 8.14 -3.79
N ALA A 38 -17.92 9.31 -3.45
CA ALA A 38 -18.99 9.94 -4.20
C ALA A 38 -18.55 10.30 -5.63
N THR A 39 -17.31 10.75 -5.81
CA THR A 39 -16.73 11.03 -7.14
C THR A 39 -16.65 9.77 -8.00
N VAL A 40 -16.20 8.63 -7.42
CA VAL A 40 -16.19 7.33 -8.12
C VAL A 40 -17.61 6.90 -8.50
N ALA A 41 -18.58 7.04 -7.60
CA ALA A 41 -19.97 6.68 -7.86
C ALA A 41 -20.58 7.52 -8.99
N ALA A 42 -20.25 8.82 -9.06
CA ALA A 42 -20.72 9.74 -10.08
C ALA A 42 -20.25 9.40 -11.51
N LEU A 43 -19.14 8.65 -11.66
CA LEU A 43 -18.68 8.18 -12.98
C LEU A 43 -19.74 7.29 -13.66
N ASN A 44 -20.49 6.52 -12.88
CA ASN A 44 -21.57 5.64 -13.32
C ASN A 44 -21.21 4.71 -14.50
N THR A 45 -19.96 4.33 -14.65
CA THR A 45 -19.47 3.35 -15.63
C THR A 45 -19.68 1.92 -15.11
N PRO A 46 -19.63 0.88 -15.96
CA PRO A 46 -19.63 -0.51 -15.49
C PRO A 46 -18.48 -0.79 -14.50
N LEU A 47 -17.27 -0.24 -14.74
CA LEU A 47 -16.11 -0.41 -13.88
C LEU A 47 -16.29 0.29 -12.53
N SER A 48 -16.79 1.53 -12.52
CA SER A 48 -17.00 2.24 -11.26
C SER A 48 -18.08 1.58 -10.40
N ARG A 49 -19.16 1.08 -11.00
CA ARG A 49 -20.19 0.31 -10.29
C ARG A 49 -19.61 -0.97 -9.69
N PHE A 50 -18.88 -1.75 -10.49
CA PHE A 50 -18.19 -2.96 -10.01
C PHE A 50 -17.22 -2.65 -8.86
N PHE A 51 -16.40 -1.60 -9.00
CA PHE A 51 -15.49 -1.16 -7.95
C PHE A 51 -16.22 -0.82 -6.66
N MET A 52 -17.33 -0.10 -6.72
CA MET A 52 -18.15 0.24 -5.55
C MET A 52 -18.72 -1.00 -4.87
N ASP A 53 -19.21 -1.96 -5.63
CA ASP A 53 -19.84 -3.18 -5.12
C ASP A 53 -18.83 -4.07 -4.39
N ILE A 54 -17.67 -4.35 -4.97
CA ILE A 54 -16.65 -5.21 -4.37
C ILE A 54 -16.00 -4.58 -3.13
N ASN A 55 -15.91 -3.26 -3.07
CA ASN A 55 -15.28 -2.55 -1.95
C ASN A 55 -16.25 -2.20 -0.80
N ARG A 56 -17.54 -2.44 -0.96
CA ARG A 56 -18.55 -2.06 0.05
C ARG A 56 -18.28 -2.66 1.44
N VAL A 57 -17.94 -3.94 1.50
CA VAL A 57 -17.67 -4.63 2.77
C VAL A 57 -16.35 -4.18 3.37
N ALA A 58 -15.30 -4.09 2.54
CA ALA A 58 -13.97 -3.62 2.95
C ALA A 58 -14.01 -2.18 3.49
N ARG A 59 -14.79 -1.29 2.83
CA ARG A 59 -14.99 0.08 3.28
C ARG A 59 -15.61 0.14 4.68
N ARG A 60 -16.72 -0.58 4.89
CA ARG A 60 -17.36 -0.65 6.19
C ARG A 60 -16.40 -1.15 7.27
N TYR A 61 -15.67 -2.23 7.00
CA TYR A 61 -14.70 -2.78 7.94
C TYR A 61 -13.59 -1.78 8.27
N ALA A 62 -13.06 -1.06 7.27
CA ALA A 62 -12.02 -0.06 7.48
C ALA A 62 -12.48 1.09 8.39
N MET A 63 -13.72 1.58 8.21
CA MET A 63 -14.29 2.65 9.02
C MET A 63 -14.63 2.20 10.44
N GLU A 64 -15.26 1.02 10.59
CA GLU A 64 -15.74 0.53 11.89
C GLU A 64 -14.63 -0.08 12.76
N ASN A 65 -13.61 -0.70 12.16
CA ASN A 65 -12.62 -1.49 12.89
C ASN A 65 -11.18 -0.96 12.80
N GLN A 66 -10.87 -0.12 11.81
CA GLN A 66 -9.51 0.40 11.61
C GLN A 66 -9.41 1.92 11.84
N GLY A 67 -10.51 2.59 12.11
CA GLY A 67 -10.56 4.04 12.34
C GLY A 67 -10.17 4.87 11.11
N LEU A 68 -10.30 4.31 9.90
CA LEU A 68 -10.01 5.02 8.66
C LEU A 68 -11.21 5.86 8.22
N ALA A 69 -10.94 6.97 7.52
CA ALA A 69 -11.97 7.86 6.99
C ALA A 69 -12.73 7.27 5.79
N GLY A 70 -12.33 6.09 5.31
CA GLY A 70 -12.91 5.42 4.15
C GLY A 70 -12.24 4.08 3.86
N SER A 71 -12.42 3.55 2.66
CA SER A 71 -11.72 2.33 2.23
C SER A 71 -10.27 2.63 1.87
N THR A 72 -9.34 1.79 2.32
CA THR A 72 -7.95 1.83 1.84
C THR A 72 -7.76 0.84 0.69
N HIS A 73 -6.89 1.20 -0.26
CA HIS A 73 -6.67 0.45 -1.51
C HIS A 73 -5.17 0.15 -1.70
N PRO A 74 -4.58 -0.74 -0.85
CA PRO A 74 -3.15 -1.00 -0.84
C PRO A 74 -2.65 -1.58 -2.17
N ASP A 75 -3.35 -2.56 -2.73
CA ASP A 75 -2.94 -3.19 -3.98
C ASP A 75 -3.03 -2.20 -5.16
N ALA A 76 -4.07 -1.35 -5.15
CA ALA A 76 -4.26 -0.36 -6.21
C ALA A 76 -3.15 0.71 -6.23
N ILE A 77 -2.72 1.23 -5.07
CA ILE A 77 -1.63 2.23 -5.05
C ILE A 77 -0.28 1.59 -5.46
N VAL A 78 -0.03 0.33 -5.09
CA VAL A 78 1.17 -0.39 -5.53
C VAL A 78 1.16 -0.60 -7.04
N ALA A 79 0.04 -1.06 -7.61
CA ALA A 79 -0.12 -1.18 -9.06
C ALA A 79 0.01 0.17 -9.77
N ALA A 80 -0.59 1.23 -9.20
CA ALA A 80 -0.49 2.59 -9.73
C ALA A 80 0.96 3.10 -9.76
N MET A 81 1.79 2.79 -8.75
CA MET A 81 3.22 3.13 -8.73
C MET A 81 4.04 2.40 -9.82
N VAL A 82 3.58 1.24 -10.29
CA VAL A 82 4.20 0.55 -11.43
C VAL A 82 3.85 1.25 -12.73
N VAL A 83 2.59 1.69 -12.89
CA VAL A 83 2.10 2.40 -14.09
C VAL A 83 2.64 3.82 -14.15
N ASP A 84 2.66 4.51 -13.01
CA ASP A 84 3.11 5.89 -12.87
C ASP A 84 4.07 6.01 -11.68
N PRO A 85 5.39 5.80 -11.90
CA PRO A 85 6.39 5.85 -10.83
C PRO A 85 6.48 7.20 -10.08
N ALA A 86 5.95 8.29 -10.64
CA ALA A 86 5.93 9.59 -9.98
C ALA A 86 4.95 9.66 -8.80
N ILE A 87 4.07 8.66 -8.64
CA ILE A 87 3.24 8.51 -7.43
C ILE A 87 4.13 8.28 -6.20
N MET A 88 5.27 7.57 -6.34
CA MET A 88 6.25 7.44 -5.26
C MET A 88 7.15 8.68 -5.23
N THR A 89 6.85 9.64 -4.36
CA THR A 89 7.56 10.93 -4.30
C THR A 89 8.87 10.86 -3.53
N ARG A 90 9.00 9.94 -2.58
CA ARG A 90 10.21 9.74 -1.81
C ARG A 90 10.44 8.27 -1.48
N SER A 91 11.66 7.80 -1.66
CA SER A 91 12.09 6.44 -1.30
C SER A 91 13.56 6.42 -0.92
N ALA A 92 13.97 5.39 -0.18
CA ALA A 92 15.37 5.13 0.14
C ALA A 92 15.64 3.63 0.17
N HIS A 93 16.92 3.24 0.05
CA HIS A 93 17.33 1.84 0.17
C HIS A 93 17.75 1.57 1.61
N TYR A 94 17.13 0.54 2.21
CA TYR A 94 17.42 0.06 3.55
C TYR A 94 17.60 -1.45 3.56
N PHE A 95 18.27 -1.94 4.60
CA PHE A 95 18.15 -3.35 4.94
C PHE A 95 16.79 -3.58 5.59
N VAL A 96 16.05 -4.54 5.05
CA VAL A 96 14.72 -4.93 5.53
C VAL A 96 14.71 -6.42 5.83
N ASP A 97 14.18 -6.79 6.97
CA ASP A 97 13.94 -8.17 7.38
C ASP A 97 12.56 -8.29 8.04
N VAL A 98 12.12 -9.52 8.28
CA VAL A 98 10.84 -9.81 8.95
C VAL A 98 11.11 -10.61 10.22
N GLU A 99 10.53 -10.16 11.33
CA GLU A 99 10.60 -10.87 12.60
C GLU A 99 9.71 -12.12 12.56
N THR A 100 10.32 -13.30 12.76
CA THR A 100 9.64 -14.59 12.68
C THR A 100 9.52 -15.33 14.00
N ARG A 101 10.21 -14.87 15.06
CA ARG A 101 10.34 -15.61 16.34
C ARG A 101 9.79 -14.85 17.54
N GLY A 102 9.71 -13.54 17.48
CA GLY A 102 9.30 -12.70 18.60
C GLY A 102 7.83 -12.96 18.97
N GLU A 103 7.56 -13.17 20.25
CA GLU A 103 6.21 -13.43 20.76
C GLU A 103 5.23 -12.29 20.43
N LEU A 104 5.67 -11.03 20.56
CA LEU A 104 4.85 -9.85 20.29
C LEU A 104 5.10 -9.23 18.91
N THR A 105 6.23 -9.51 18.30
CA THR A 105 6.70 -8.83 17.09
C THR A 105 6.72 -9.72 15.85
N ARG A 106 6.26 -10.96 15.97
CA ARG A 106 6.18 -11.88 14.83
C ARG A 106 5.35 -11.27 13.69
N GLY A 107 5.92 -11.23 12.49
CA GLY A 107 5.31 -10.62 11.32
C GLY A 107 5.59 -9.12 11.14
N TYR A 108 6.28 -8.48 12.10
CA TYR A 108 6.74 -7.10 11.93
C TYR A 108 7.85 -7.01 10.89
N THR A 109 7.76 -5.99 10.06
CA THR A 109 8.82 -5.65 9.11
C THR A 109 9.80 -4.71 9.78
N VAL A 110 11.05 -5.14 9.89
CA VAL A 110 12.15 -4.38 10.50
C VAL A 110 12.89 -3.65 9.38
N VAL A 111 12.89 -2.33 9.41
CA VAL A 111 13.62 -1.47 8.47
C VAL A 111 14.79 -0.82 9.20
N ASP A 112 16.02 -1.13 8.83
CA ASP A 112 17.22 -0.57 9.46
C ASP A 112 17.54 0.84 8.92
N VAL A 113 16.72 1.80 9.34
CA VAL A 113 16.82 3.20 8.89
C VAL A 113 18.15 3.85 9.28
N LEU A 114 18.74 3.42 10.41
CA LEU A 114 19.97 4.00 10.96
C LEU A 114 21.23 3.20 10.60
N GLY A 115 21.11 2.10 9.87
CA GLY A 115 22.23 1.24 9.51
C GLY A 115 22.88 0.52 10.71
N LYS A 116 22.15 0.34 11.82
CA LYS A 116 22.68 -0.22 13.05
C LYS A 116 22.99 -1.70 12.98
N LEU A 117 22.35 -2.42 12.07
CA LEU A 117 22.59 -3.85 11.84
C LEU A 117 23.83 -4.10 10.98
N GLY A 118 24.42 -3.07 10.37
CA GLY A 118 25.60 -3.20 9.51
C GLY A 118 25.38 -4.12 8.29
N ARG A 119 24.13 -4.27 7.84
CA ARG A 119 23.74 -5.11 6.70
C ARG A 119 23.62 -4.28 5.44
N THR A 120 23.96 -4.87 4.30
CA THR A 120 23.78 -4.23 3.00
C THR A 120 22.28 -4.01 2.73
N PRO A 121 21.86 -2.80 2.29
CA PRO A 121 20.49 -2.56 1.87
C PRO A 121 20.03 -3.55 0.80
N ASN A 122 18.84 -4.12 0.99
CA ASN A 122 18.24 -5.12 0.10
C ASN A 122 16.91 -4.67 -0.50
N THR A 123 16.35 -3.55 -0.06
CA THR A 123 14.99 -3.15 -0.43
C THR A 123 14.91 -1.63 -0.61
N ARG A 124 14.30 -1.18 -1.69
CA ARG A 124 13.83 0.20 -1.86
C ARG A 124 12.53 0.36 -1.07
N VAL A 125 12.52 1.22 -0.07
CA VAL A 125 11.35 1.48 0.77
C VAL A 125 10.69 2.79 0.34
N CYS A 126 9.39 2.72 0.04
CA CYS A 126 8.57 3.91 -0.19
C CYS A 126 8.38 4.65 1.14
N LEU A 127 8.75 5.93 1.17
CA LEU A 127 8.66 6.78 2.37
C LEU A 127 7.56 7.83 2.24
N GLU A 128 7.16 8.17 1.00
CA GLU A 128 6.12 9.16 0.73
C GLU A 128 5.50 8.91 -0.65
N ALA A 129 4.22 9.24 -0.81
CA ALA A 129 3.47 9.09 -2.04
C ALA A 129 2.57 10.29 -2.31
N ASP A 130 2.26 10.54 -3.59
CA ASP A 130 1.26 11.50 -4.04
C ASP A 130 -0.11 10.81 -4.13
N GLY A 131 -0.90 10.93 -3.07
CA GLY A 131 -2.25 10.35 -3.00
C GLY A 131 -3.24 11.01 -3.97
N GLU A 132 -3.03 12.29 -4.33
CA GLU A 132 -3.89 12.96 -5.32
C GLU A 132 -3.64 12.41 -6.73
N ARG A 133 -2.38 12.25 -7.10
CA ARG A 133 -1.99 11.63 -8.37
C ARG A 133 -2.49 10.19 -8.48
N PHE A 134 -2.43 9.45 -7.38
CA PHE A 134 -3.03 8.11 -7.30
C PHE A 134 -4.54 8.15 -7.56
N ARG A 135 -5.29 9.04 -6.87
CA ARG A 135 -6.75 9.17 -7.07
C ARG A 135 -7.10 9.56 -8.50
N GLN A 136 -6.36 10.48 -9.12
CA GLN A 136 -6.57 10.89 -10.50
C GLN A 136 -6.36 9.73 -11.48
N LEU A 137 -5.32 8.92 -11.29
CA LEU A 137 -5.10 7.71 -12.10
C LEU A 137 -6.24 6.71 -11.93
N LEU A 138 -6.65 6.45 -10.68
CA LEU A 138 -7.77 5.54 -10.39
C LEU A 138 -9.06 6.01 -11.07
N LEU A 139 -9.39 7.30 -10.99
CA LEU A 139 -10.59 7.87 -11.60
C LEU A 139 -10.57 7.72 -13.12
N ARG A 140 -9.44 7.97 -13.80
CA ARG A 140 -9.31 7.75 -15.25
C ARG A 140 -9.58 6.29 -15.61
N VAL A 141 -8.93 5.35 -14.93
CA VAL A 141 -9.15 3.92 -15.17
C VAL A 141 -10.61 3.52 -14.97
N LEU A 142 -11.25 4.02 -13.92
CA LEU A 142 -12.66 3.73 -13.63
C LEU A 142 -13.63 4.44 -14.60
N ALA A 143 -13.21 5.54 -15.22
CA ALA A 143 -13.94 6.21 -16.30
C ALA A 143 -13.88 5.43 -17.62
N GLY A 144 -12.85 4.58 -17.80
CA GLY A 144 -12.63 3.82 -19.03
C GLY A 144 -11.65 4.50 -19.99
N ASP A 145 -10.82 5.42 -19.47
CA ASP A 145 -9.81 6.18 -20.22
C ASP A 145 -8.41 5.50 -20.16
#